data_060e213c57b9a6e6eca0a31a2a28768a
#
_entry.id   060e213c57b9a6e6eca0a31a2a28768a
#
_cell.length_a   1.000
_cell.length_b   1.000
_cell.length_c   1.000
_cell.angle_alpha   90.00
_cell.angle_beta   90.00
_cell.angle_gamma   90.00
#
_symmetry.space_group_name_H-M   'P 1'
#
loop_
_entity.id
_entity.type
_entity.pdbx_description
1 polymer ?
#
loop_
_entity_poly.entity_id
_entity_poly.type
_entity_poly.pdbx_seq_one_letter_code
_entity_poly.pdbx_strand_id
1 'polypeptide(L)'
;MGALAADTSFWIEPCSVMIGGCDAGDADLARWALEAWEKASGGKVHFIETKDRSSALLRVLWADKNSGLYGEAVPVEVHGHRGAELHILIADPPGKDRLLRDTIVYLTCLHESGHALGLPHTRAFPDIMYSFQYGGDIDEYFGRYRRKLATRDDIRKNSGMSPADRDALLESIPKGVPR
;
A
#
# COMPACT_ATOMS: atom_id res chain seq x y z
N MET A 1 9.84 -13.79 -2.76
CA MET A 1 8.58 -13.59 -3.50
C MET A 1 8.92 -13.02 -4.87
N GLY A 2 8.28 -13.45 -5.99
CA GLY A 2 8.49 -12.80 -7.32
C GLY A 2 7.54 -11.62 -7.46
N ALA A 3 7.91 -10.60 -8.25
CA ALA A 3 7.09 -9.42 -8.50
C ALA A 3 5.82 -9.75 -9.33
N LEU A 4 4.79 -8.91 -9.19
CA LEU A 4 3.61 -8.92 -10.06
C LEU A 4 4.00 -8.60 -11.51
N ALA A 5 3.08 -8.88 -12.45
CA ALA A 5 3.25 -8.52 -13.86
C ALA A 5 3.37 -7.00 -14.03
N ALA A 6 3.98 -6.57 -15.16
CA ALA A 6 4.11 -5.14 -15.47
C ALA A 6 2.75 -4.43 -15.55
N ASP A 7 1.72 -5.09 -16.11
CA ASP A 7 0.34 -4.63 -16.09
C ASP A 7 -0.44 -5.50 -15.09
N THR A 8 -0.85 -4.90 -13.99
CA THR A 8 -1.51 -5.58 -12.87
C THR A 8 -2.93 -5.05 -12.68
N SER A 9 -3.94 -5.90 -12.93
CA SER A 9 -5.31 -5.55 -12.61
C SER A 9 -5.51 -5.48 -11.09
N PHE A 10 -6.22 -4.45 -10.60
CA PHE A 10 -6.55 -4.34 -9.20
C PHE A 10 -8.02 -4.05 -8.94
N TRP A 11 -8.49 -4.45 -7.78
CA TRP A 11 -9.83 -4.18 -7.28
C TRP A 11 -9.75 -3.74 -5.82
N ILE A 12 -10.56 -2.76 -5.46
CA ILE A 12 -10.66 -2.25 -4.09
C ILE A 12 -12.05 -2.57 -3.56
N GLU A 13 -12.11 -3.17 -2.38
CA GLU A 13 -13.36 -3.46 -1.69
C GLU A 13 -14.15 -2.18 -1.44
N PRO A 14 -15.44 -2.12 -1.85
CA PRO A 14 -16.29 -0.99 -1.49
C PRO A 14 -16.45 -0.89 0.02
N CYS A 15 -16.28 0.31 0.55
CA CYS A 15 -16.51 0.57 1.97
C CYS A 15 -17.98 0.33 2.31
N SER A 16 -18.25 -0.51 3.30
CA SER A 16 -19.59 -0.83 3.77
C SER A 16 -19.72 -0.59 5.27
N VAL A 17 -20.95 -0.39 5.74
CA VAL A 17 -21.25 -0.25 7.17
C VAL A 17 -20.90 -1.49 8.01
N MET A 18 -20.68 -2.63 7.37
CA MET A 18 -20.25 -3.87 8.03
C MET A 18 -18.76 -3.85 8.39
N ILE A 19 -17.97 -3.00 7.74
CA ILE A 19 -16.54 -2.84 7.99
C ILE A 19 -16.36 -1.63 8.89
N GLY A 20 -16.19 -1.86 10.19
CA GLY A 20 -16.09 -0.79 11.17
C GLY A 20 -14.90 0.14 10.91
N GLY A 21 -15.19 1.45 10.82
CA GLY A 21 -14.18 2.50 10.63
C GLY A 21 -13.78 2.78 9.18
N CYS A 22 -14.21 1.97 8.21
CA CYS A 22 -13.99 2.24 6.80
C CYS A 22 -14.75 3.49 6.35
N ASP A 23 -14.12 4.28 5.51
CA ASP A 23 -14.63 5.53 4.95
C ASP A 23 -14.63 5.49 3.43
N ALA A 24 -15.60 6.14 2.80
CA ALA A 24 -15.69 6.18 1.33
C ALA A 24 -14.42 6.72 0.64
N GLY A 25 -13.68 7.58 1.34
CA GLY A 25 -12.41 8.11 0.84
C GLY A 25 -11.22 7.15 0.94
N ASP A 26 -11.32 6.02 1.64
CA ASP A 26 -10.18 5.11 1.82
C ASP A 26 -9.75 4.47 0.51
N ALA A 27 -10.68 4.22 -0.40
CA ALA A 27 -10.38 3.74 -1.75
C ALA A 27 -9.44 4.68 -2.52
N ASP A 28 -9.54 6.00 -2.31
CA ASP A 28 -8.62 6.95 -2.94
C ASP A 28 -7.21 6.85 -2.37
N LEU A 29 -7.08 6.60 -1.05
CA LEU A 29 -5.77 6.40 -0.42
C LEU A 29 -5.08 5.16 -0.98
N ALA A 30 -5.82 4.07 -1.19
CA ALA A 30 -5.29 2.88 -1.84
C ALA A 30 -4.87 3.15 -3.30
N ARG A 31 -5.69 3.86 -4.09
CA ARG A 31 -5.33 4.26 -5.45
C ARG A 31 -4.06 5.11 -5.48
N TRP A 32 -3.94 6.10 -4.58
CA TRP A 32 -2.76 6.96 -4.50
C TRP A 32 -1.50 6.19 -4.11
N ALA A 33 -1.62 5.15 -3.29
CA ALA A 33 -0.50 4.27 -2.97
C ALA A 33 -0.01 3.51 -4.21
N LEU A 34 -0.92 2.96 -5.03
CA LEU A 34 -0.58 2.30 -6.29
C LEU A 34 0.01 3.29 -7.30
N GLU A 35 -0.58 4.48 -7.47
CA GLU A 35 -0.04 5.56 -8.30
C GLU A 35 1.39 5.97 -7.89
N ALA A 36 1.69 5.94 -6.58
CA ALA A 36 3.02 6.27 -6.09
C ALA A 36 4.06 5.24 -6.56
N TRP A 37 3.74 3.94 -6.56
CA TRP A 37 4.59 2.89 -7.11
C TRP A 37 4.74 3.00 -8.63
N GLU A 38 3.67 3.30 -9.37
CA GLU A 38 3.76 3.55 -10.81
C GLU A 38 4.76 4.66 -11.13
N LYS A 39 4.61 5.81 -10.46
CA LYS A 39 5.54 6.95 -10.62
C LYS A 39 6.96 6.58 -10.24
N ALA A 40 7.16 5.85 -9.13
CA ALA A 40 8.48 5.44 -8.67
C ALA A 40 9.15 4.47 -9.66
N SER A 41 8.37 3.62 -10.33
CA SER A 41 8.87 2.68 -11.35
C SER A 41 9.29 3.36 -12.66
N GLY A 42 8.96 4.65 -12.85
CA GLY A 42 9.15 5.34 -14.12
C GLY A 42 8.26 4.79 -15.23
N GLY A 43 7.06 4.31 -14.87
CA GLY A 43 6.08 3.75 -15.80
C GLY A 43 6.39 2.31 -16.26
N LYS A 44 7.21 1.57 -15.51
CA LYS A 44 7.48 0.13 -15.78
C LYS A 44 6.46 -0.80 -15.13
N VAL A 45 5.73 -0.31 -14.14
CA VAL A 45 4.61 -0.98 -13.49
C VAL A 45 3.37 -0.14 -13.74
N HIS A 46 2.26 -0.77 -14.11
CA HIS A 46 0.96 -0.12 -14.31
C HIS A 46 -0.12 -0.88 -13.55
N PHE A 47 -0.99 -0.13 -12.88
CA PHE A 47 -2.13 -0.68 -12.18
C PHE A 47 -3.41 -0.30 -12.88
N ILE A 48 -4.23 -1.30 -13.26
CA ILE A 48 -5.46 -1.13 -14.03
C ILE A 48 -6.65 -1.51 -13.15
N GLU A 49 -7.46 -0.52 -12.77
CA GLU A 49 -8.62 -0.78 -11.92
C GLU A 49 -9.70 -1.57 -12.66
N THR A 50 -10.19 -2.64 -12.04
CA THR A 50 -11.29 -3.46 -12.54
C THR A 50 -12.46 -3.45 -11.55
N LYS A 51 -13.68 -3.66 -12.07
CA LYS A 51 -14.88 -3.86 -11.24
C LYS A 51 -15.08 -5.33 -10.84
N ASP A 52 -14.38 -6.23 -11.50
CA ASP A 52 -14.49 -7.67 -11.26
C ASP A 52 -13.41 -8.12 -10.28
N ARG A 53 -13.83 -8.38 -9.03
CA ARG A 53 -12.96 -8.92 -7.98
C ARG A 53 -12.30 -10.24 -8.41
N SER A 54 -13.02 -11.10 -9.14
CA SER A 54 -12.55 -12.46 -9.43
C SER A 54 -11.35 -12.47 -10.37
N SER A 55 -11.25 -11.48 -11.27
CA SER A 55 -10.17 -11.33 -12.25
C SER A 55 -9.03 -10.41 -11.78
N ALA A 56 -9.21 -9.70 -10.67
CA ALA A 56 -8.19 -8.81 -10.14
C ALA A 56 -7.01 -9.58 -9.56
N LEU A 57 -5.80 -9.28 -10.03
CA LEU A 57 -4.55 -9.84 -9.49
C LEU A 57 -4.19 -9.24 -8.14
N LEU A 58 -4.52 -7.97 -7.94
CA LEU A 58 -4.33 -7.29 -6.65
C LEU A 58 -5.70 -6.90 -6.09
N ARG A 59 -5.95 -7.29 -4.83
CA ARG A 59 -7.21 -6.99 -4.16
C ARG A 59 -6.93 -6.27 -2.87
N VAL A 60 -7.50 -5.08 -2.70
CA VAL A 60 -7.44 -4.32 -1.44
C VAL A 60 -8.70 -4.62 -0.65
N LEU A 61 -8.54 -5.15 0.54
CA LEU A 61 -9.59 -5.55 1.47
C LEU A 61 -9.44 -4.75 2.77
N TRP A 62 -10.55 -4.28 3.29
CA TRP A 62 -10.56 -3.56 4.57
C TRP A 62 -10.70 -4.56 5.71
N ALA A 63 -9.71 -4.61 6.59
CA ALA A 63 -9.68 -5.55 7.71
C ALA A 63 -10.24 -4.94 8.99
N ASP A 64 -10.87 -5.78 9.81
CA ASP A 64 -11.36 -5.39 11.13
C ASP A 64 -10.20 -5.26 12.14
N LYS A 65 -10.42 -4.48 13.19
CA LYS A 65 -9.46 -4.10 14.26
C LYS A 65 -8.82 -5.28 15.04
N ASN A 66 -9.28 -6.49 14.80
CA ASN A 66 -8.88 -7.66 15.61
C ASN A 66 -7.59 -8.36 15.13
N SER A 67 -6.96 -7.92 14.04
CA SER A 67 -5.78 -8.61 13.48
C SER A 67 -4.47 -8.28 14.18
N GLY A 68 -4.40 -7.19 14.95
CA GLY A 68 -3.19 -6.74 15.66
C GLY A 68 -2.07 -6.19 14.76
N LEU A 69 -2.24 -6.22 13.45
CA LEU A 69 -1.32 -5.70 12.43
C LEU A 69 -1.97 -4.51 11.73
N TYR A 70 -1.18 -3.56 11.24
CA TYR A 70 -1.68 -2.46 10.40
C TYR A 70 -2.09 -2.92 9.01
N GLY A 71 -1.42 -3.96 8.49
CA GLY A 71 -1.72 -4.57 7.21
C GLY A 71 -1.05 -5.92 7.03
N GLU A 72 -1.47 -6.62 5.98
CA GLU A 72 -0.88 -7.90 5.56
C GLU A 72 -1.07 -8.08 4.06
N ALA A 73 -0.01 -8.48 3.36
CA ALA A 73 -0.07 -8.90 1.97
C ALA A 73 -0.05 -10.42 1.86
N VAL A 74 -1.18 -11.01 1.47
CA VAL A 74 -1.34 -12.46 1.32
C VAL A 74 -1.21 -12.84 -0.16
N PRO A 75 -0.25 -13.68 -0.54
CA PRO A 75 -0.15 -14.19 -1.92
C PRO A 75 -1.37 -15.04 -2.28
N VAL A 76 -1.91 -14.81 -3.48
CA VAL A 76 -3.01 -15.61 -4.05
C VAL A 76 -2.68 -16.01 -5.48
N GLU A 77 -3.42 -16.97 -6.01
CA GLU A 77 -3.39 -17.34 -7.43
C GLU A 77 -4.72 -16.97 -8.07
N VAL A 78 -4.67 -16.29 -9.21
CA VAL A 78 -5.83 -15.84 -9.96
C VAL A 78 -5.68 -16.32 -11.40
N HIS A 79 -6.47 -17.31 -11.82
CA HIS A 79 -6.45 -17.91 -13.17
C HIS A 79 -5.04 -18.36 -13.61
N GLY A 80 -4.27 -18.96 -12.71
CA GLY A 80 -2.90 -19.40 -12.98
C GLY A 80 -1.84 -18.29 -12.94
N HIS A 81 -2.25 -17.06 -12.62
CA HIS A 81 -1.34 -15.92 -12.44
C HIS A 81 -1.18 -15.60 -10.95
N ARG A 82 0.01 -15.16 -10.61
CA ARG A 82 0.30 -14.71 -9.26
C ARG A 82 -0.38 -13.38 -8.97
N GLY A 83 -1.06 -13.30 -7.84
CA GLY A 83 -1.70 -12.11 -7.31
C GLY A 83 -1.42 -11.91 -5.81
N ALA A 84 -2.06 -10.93 -5.20
CA ALA A 84 -2.03 -10.67 -3.77
C ALA A 84 -3.35 -10.09 -3.27
N GLU A 85 -3.73 -10.45 -2.04
CA GLU A 85 -4.75 -9.74 -1.26
C GLU A 85 -4.06 -8.87 -0.21
N LEU A 86 -4.36 -7.58 -0.21
CA LEU A 86 -3.87 -6.61 0.76
C LEU A 86 -4.95 -6.38 1.79
N HIS A 87 -4.76 -6.90 2.99
CA HIS A 87 -5.65 -6.68 4.12
C HIS A 87 -5.19 -5.42 4.86
N ILE A 88 -5.96 -4.35 4.79
CA ILE A 88 -5.62 -3.05 5.35
C ILE A 88 -6.47 -2.80 6.59
N LEU A 89 -5.82 -2.72 7.74
CA LEU A 89 -6.48 -2.39 8.98
C LEU A 89 -6.87 -0.92 9.01
N ILE A 90 -8.13 -0.64 9.29
CA ILE A 90 -8.62 0.71 9.53
C ILE A 90 -8.62 0.97 11.04
N ALA A 91 -7.51 1.51 11.52
CA ALA A 91 -7.39 1.93 12.90
C ALA A 91 -7.85 3.38 13.08
N ASP A 92 -8.54 3.67 14.21
CA ASP A 92 -8.73 5.03 14.66
C ASP A 92 -7.49 5.46 15.44
N PRO A 93 -6.74 6.47 14.98
CA PRO A 93 -5.59 6.97 15.72
C PRO A 93 -6.02 7.61 17.04
N PRO A 94 -5.13 7.69 18.04
CA PRO A 94 -5.37 8.46 19.23
C PRO A 94 -5.73 9.90 18.89
N GLY A 95 -6.82 10.40 19.47
CA GLY A 95 -7.34 11.73 19.13
C GLY A 95 -8.18 11.71 17.84
N LYS A 96 -8.64 12.89 17.42
CA LYS A 96 -9.51 13.05 16.24
C LYS A 96 -8.74 13.60 15.03
N ASP A 97 -7.43 13.33 14.90
CA ASP A 97 -6.65 13.78 13.75
C ASP A 97 -6.97 12.92 12.52
N ARG A 98 -7.92 13.40 11.74
CA ARG A 98 -8.38 12.77 10.51
C ARG A 98 -7.23 12.57 9.51
N LEU A 99 -6.33 13.53 9.40
CA LEU A 99 -5.24 13.45 8.46
C LEU A 99 -4.17 12.45 8.91
N LEU A 100 -3.99 12.23 10.23
CA LEU A 100 -3.17 11.13 10.75
C LEU A 100 -3.78 9.77 10.42
N ARG A 101 -5.11 9.62 10.55
CA ARG A 101 -5.81 8.40 10.12
C ARG A 101 -5.59 8.12 8.64
N ASP A 102 -5.80 9.12 7.78
CA ASP A 102 -5.58 8.97 6.34
C ASP A 102 -4.12 8.64 6.01
N THR A 103 -3.17 9.21 6.77
CA THR A 103 -1.75 8.87 6.69
C THR A 103 -1.49 7.40 6.98
N ILE A 104 -2.06 6.86 8.07
CA ILE A 104 -1.91 5.45 8.45
C ILE A 104 -2.44 4.54 7.35
N VAL A 105 -3.66 4.78 6.87
CA VAL A 105 -4.26 3.98 5.80
C VAL A 105 -3.43 4.04 4.52
N TYR A 106 -3.02 5.22 4.09
CA TYR A 106 -2.20 5.41 2.89
C TYR A 106 -0.86 4.69 2.98
N LEU A 107 -0.09 4.90 4.07
CA LEU A 107 1.23 4.30 4.23
C LEU A 107 1.14 2.77 4.38
N THR A 108 0.07 2.27 4.99
CA THR A 108 -0.19 0.83 5.05
C THR A 108 -0.49 0.26 3.66
N CYS A 109 -1.37 0.90 2.87
CA CYS A 109 -1.61 0.50 1.48
C CYS A 109 -0.31 0.50 0.66
N LEU A 110 0.54 1.52 0.85
CA LEU A 110 1.82 1.64 0.16
C LEU A 110 2.79 0.52 0.56
N HIS A 111 2.88 0.20 1.86
CA HIS A 111 3.71 -0.89 2.38
C HIS A 111 3.26 -2.25 1.83
N GLU A 112 1.97 -2.59 1.99
CA GLU A 112 1.46 -3.90 1.58
C GLU A 112 1.51 -4.09 0.05
N SER A 113 1.26 -3.04 -0.72
CA SER A 113 1.45 -3.11 -2.17
C SER A 113 2.92 -3.25 -2.58
N GLY A 114 3.86 -2.75 -1.77
CA GLY A 114 5.29 -3.02 -1.92
C GLY A 114 5.62 -4.51 -1.81
N HIS A 115 5.01 -5.22 -0.84
CA HIS A 115 5.14 -6.68 -0.74
C HIS A 115 4.57 -7.40 -1.96
N ALA A 116 3.44 -6.96 -2.47
CA ALA A 116 2.87 -7.52 -3.72
C ALA A 116 3.83 -7.33 -4.91
N LEU A 117 4.56 -6.21 -4.96
CA LEU A 117 5.61 -5.94 -5.95
C LEU A 117 6.92 -6.71 -5.69
N GLY A 118 6.97 -7.50 -4.62
CA GLY A 118 8.11 -8.37 -4.29
C GLY A 118 9.16 -7.73 -3.38
N LEU A 119 8.91 -6.56 -2.82
CA LEU A 119 9.85 -5.90 -1.92
C LEU A 119 9.86 -6.58 -0.54
N PRO A 120 11.03 -6.91 0.01
CA PRO A 120 11.14 -7.42 1.37
C PRO A 120 11.12 -6.28 2.40
N HIS A 121 10.93 -6.64 3.66
CA HIS A 121 11.13 -5.70 4.77
C HIS A 121 12.56 -5.16 4.84
N THR A 122 12.69 -3.90 5.27
CA THR A 122 13.97 -3.24 5.57
C THR A 122 14.12 -2.96 7.07
N ARG A 123 15.34 -2.61 7.48
CA ARG A 123 15.65 -2.19 8.85
C ARG A 123 15.77 -0.67 9.00
N ALA A 124 15.72 0.04 7.89
CA ALA A 124 15.90 1.49 7.89
C ALA A 124 14.56 2.18 8.18
N PHE A 125 14.45 2.81 9.33
CA PHE A 125 13.23 3.48 9.81
C PHE A 125 12.62 4.49 8.81
N PRO A 126 13.38 5.18 7.94
CA PRO A 126 12.82 6.05 6.90
C PRO A 126 12.08 5.34 5.77
N ASP A 127 12.33 4.05 5.54
CA ASP A 127 11.78 3.34 4.40
C ASP A 127 10.29 3.02 4.60
N ILE A 128 9.56 2.96 3.48
CA ILE A 128 8.17 2.50 3.53
C ILE A 128 8.09 1.00 3.84
N MET A 129 9.09 0.23 3.42
CA MET A 129 9.18 -1.20 3.70
C MET A 129 9.79 -1.53 5.07
N TYR A 130 9.90 -0.54 5.98
CA TYR A 130 10.37 -0.76 7.34
C TYR A 130 9.47 -1.71 8.12
N SER A 131 10.07 -2.64 8.90
CA SER A 131 9.32 -3.53 9.77
C SER A 131 9.52 -3.20 11.24
N PHE A 132 8.43 -3.04 11.97
CA PHE A 132 8.43 -2.77 13.42
C PHE A 132 8.98 -3.93 14.26
N GLN A 133 9.21 -5.12 13.69
CA GLN A 133 9.96 -6.19 14.37
C GLN A 133 11.38 -5.77 14.77
N TYR A 134 11.93 -4.73 14.13
CA TYR A 134 13.24 -4.17 14.45
C TYR A 134 13.18 -3.07 15.53
N GLY A 135 12.01 -2.85 16.13
CA GLY A 135 11.77 -1.81 17.15
C GLY A 135 11.24 -0.52 16.53
N GLY A 136 11.51 0.60 17.18
CA GLY A 136 11.08 1.92 16.70
C GLY A 136 9.73 2.37 17.25
N ASP A 137 9.49 3.66 17.15
CA ASP A 137 8.29 4.34 17.62
C ASP A 137 7.26 4.41 16.49
N ILE A 138 6.15 3.72 16.65
CA ILE A 138 5.06 3.66 15.67
C ILE A 138 4.41 5.04 15.48
N ASP A 139 4.21 5.78 16.56
CA ASP A 139 3.59 7.11 16.51
C ASP A 139 4.51 8.08 15.76
N GLU A 140 5.82 8.00 15.98
CA GLU A 140 6.79 8.79 15.23
C GLU A 140 6.86 8.34 13.77
N TYR A 141 6.75 7.05 13.47
CA TYR A 141 6.77 6.56 12.09
C TYR A 141 5.68 7.20 11.23
N PHE A 142 4.44 7.20 11.68
CA PHE A 142 3.34 7.85 10.99
C PHE A 142 3.36 9.37 11.15
N GLY A 143 3.70 9.85 12.35
CA GLY A 143 3.73 11.27 12.70
C GLY A 143 4.71 12.09 11.85
N ARG A 144 5.89 11.54 11.54
CA ARG A 144 6.87 12.22 10.68
C ARG A 144 6.36 12.50 9.27
N TYR A 145 5.55 11.57 8.71
CA TYR A 145 4.92 11.79 7.40
C TYR A 145 3.76 12.76 7.53
N ARG A 146 2.90 12.58 8.53
CA ARG A 146 1.77 13.46 8.84
C ARG A 146 2.19 14.93 8.96
N ARG A 147 3.33 15.22 9.56
CA ARG A 147 3.86 16.59 9.72
C ARG A 147 4.23 17.28 8.40
N LYS A 148 4.39 16.55 7.31
CA LYS A 148 4.66 17.09 5.97
C LYS A 148 3.40 17.50 5.24
N LEU A 149 2.23 17.20 5.77
CA LEU A 149 0.94 17.39 5.13
C LEU A 149 0.18 18.55 5.77
N ALA A 150 -0.33 19.48 4.96
CA ALA A 150 -1.31 20.47 5.37
C ALA A 150 -2.74 20.00 5.12
N THR A 151 -2.94 19.28 4.02
CA THR A 151 -4.25 18.76 3.57
C THR A 151 -4.13 17.30 3.15
N ARG A 152 -5.26 16.63 3.00
CA ARG A 152 -5.34 15.26 2.49
C ARG A 152 -4.75 15.11 1.08
N ASP A 153 -4.95 16.10 0.21
CA ASP A 153 -4.45 16.08 -1.17
C ASP A 153 -2.91 16.13 -1.26
N ASP A 154 -2.24 16.55 -0.18
CA ASP A 154 -0.80 16.54 -0.11
C ASP A 154 -0.22 15.12 -0.03
N ILE A 155 -1.01 14.13 0.39
CA ILE A 155 -0.66 12.70 0.35
C ILE A 155 -0.29 12.30 -1.08
N ARG A 156 -1.09 12.68 -2.07
CA ARG A 156 -0.84 12.36 -3.48
C ARG A 156 0.41 13.01 -4.05
N LYS A 157 0.86 14.12 -3.46
CA LYS A 157 2.07 14.86 -3.86
C LYS A 157 3.33 14.34 -3.18
N ASN A 158 3.18 13.69 -2.02
CA ASN A 158 4.27 13.20 -1.19
C ASN A 158 4.15 11.68 -1.04
N SER A 159 4.91 10.91 -1.81
CA SER A 159 4.79 9.45 -1.78
C SER A 159 5.16 8.81 -0.43
N GLY A 160 6.01 9.44 0.35
CA GLY A 160 6.55 8.87 1.59
C GLY A 160 7.68 7.85 1.38
N MET A 161 7.94 7.45 0.14
CA MET A 161 9.03 6.53 -0.19
C MET A 161 10.40 7.16 0.04
N SER A 162 11.33 6.35 0.54
CA SER A 162 12.76 6.68 0.56
C SER A 162 13.41 6.46 -0.82
N PRO A 163 14.63 6.96 -1.05
CA PRO A 163 15.40 6.56 -2.22
C PRO A 163 15.64 5.05 -2.28
N ALA A 164 15.87 4.39 -1.13
CA ALA A 164 16.11 2.95 -1.06
C ALA A 164 14.87 2.13 -1.47
N ASP A 165 13.66 2.57 -1.13
CA ASP A 165 12.42 1.93 -1.58
C ASP A 165 12.31 1.94 -3.12
N ARG A 166 12.66 3.08 -3.75
CA ARG A 166 12.66 3.21 -5.21
C ARG A 166 13.70 2.34 -5.88
N ASP A 167 14.91 2.30 -5.34
CA ASP A 167 15.99 1.48 -5.87
C ASP A 167 15.62 -0.01 -5.78
N ALA A 168 15.09 -0.45 -4.64
CA ALA A 168 14.60 -1.82 -4.44
C ALA A 168 13.48 -2.18 -5.42
N LEU A 169 12.53 -1.25 -5.69
CA LEU A 169 11.49 -1.45 -6.70
C LEU A 169 12.11 -1.66 -8.08
N LEU A 170 13.04 -0.81 -8.50
CA LEU A 170 13.66 -0.89 -9.83
C LEU A 170 14.49 -2.16 -10.00
N GLU A 171 15.06 -2.69 -8.92
CA GLU A 171 15.77 -3.97 -8.90
C GLU A 171 14.82 -5.17 -8.98
N SER A 172 13.61 -5.07 -8.38
CA SER A 172 12.61 -6.14 -8.38
C SER A 172 11.93 -6.35 -9.74
N ILE A 173 11.89 -5.32 -10.58
CA ILE A 173 11.29 -5.39 -11.91
C ILE A 173 12.18 -6.20 -12.85
N PRO A 174 11.67 -7.28 -13.50
CA PRO A 174 12.45 -8.08 -14.41
C PRO A 174 13.11 -7.24 -15.52
N LYS A 175 14.43 -7.33 -15.65
CA LYS A 175 15.17 -6.69 -16.74
C LYS A 175 14.88 -7.44 -18.04
N GLY A 176 14.08 -6.83 -18.91
CA GLY A 176 13.94 -7.32 -20.28
C GLY A 176 12.70 -8.17 -20.57
N VAL A 177 11.54 -7.56 -20.53
CA VAL A 177 10.47 -7.94 -21.45
C VAL A 177 10.44 -6.85 -22.53
N PRO A 178 10.87 -7.13 -23.77
CA PRO A 178 10.62 -6.22 -24.88
C PRO A 178 9.12 -6.11 -25.08
N ARG A 179 8.64 -4.89 -25.31
CA ARG A 179 7.26 -4.63 -25.73
C ARG A 179 6.99 -5.25 -27.09
#